data_a4394226871d0e073a1762103c96b39e
#
_entry.id   a4394226871d0e073a1762103c96b39e
#
_cell.length_a   1.000
_cell.length_b   1.000
_cell.length_c   1.000
_cell.angle_alpha   90.00
_cell.angle_beta   90.00
_cell.angle_gamma   90.00
#
_symmetry.space_group_name_H-M   'P 1'
#
loop_
_entity.id
_entity.type
_entity.pdbx_description
1 polymer ?
#
loop_
_entity_poly.entity_id
_entity_poly.type
_entity_poly.pdbx_seq_one_letter_code
_entity_poly.pdbx_strand_id
1 'polypeptide(L)'
;VSDLFCRHNRFTADCAICSKGTVLEKHTPSAAPRPRKPAKARETPAGKQFRGPYASAGPYDRDGETVEVRLEKVPGGVRLAEWAGGALRRQAPVLPAADLRALIAQARERDLLPARDLERLEAAAAQEPAGDRAPWGASRGRTGDLQEELRVEALEDEAVRVGRWILRPGAGWELQQAPPMLPAARFAEALAAAARAGAA
;
A
#
# COMPACT_ATOMS: atom_id res chain seq x y z
N VAL A 1 -1.20 16.70 43.44
CA VAL A 1 0.16 16.83 42.91
C VAL A 1 0.10 17.98 41.92
N SER A 2 0.65 19.15 42.33
CA SER A 2 0.61 20.36 41.49
C SER A 2 1.60 20.17 40.33
N ASP A 3 1.12 20.22 39.10
CA ASP A 3 1.96 20.23 37.92
C ASP A 3 2.78 21.54 37.90
N LEU A 4 4.04 21.44 38.32
CA LEU A 4 4.99 22.54 38.33
C LEU A 4 5.35 23.05 36.93
N PHE A 5 5.14 22.25 35.94
CA PHE A 5 5.41 22.56 34.53
C PHE A 5 4.13 22.60 33.70
N CYS A 6 4.00 23.62 32.86
CA CYS A 6 2.90 23.75 31.93
C CYS A 6 3.20 22.97 30.59
N ARG A 7 2.18 22.78 29.79
CA ARG A 7 2.29 22.15 28.47
C ARG A 7 3.30 22.80 27.48
N HIS A 8 3.82 23.99 27.83
CA HIS A 8 4.86 24.69 27.07
C HIS A 8 6.26 24.40 27.58
N ASN A 9 6.42 23.40 28.45
CA ASN A 9 7.67 22.94 29.06
C ASN A 9 8.42 24.05 29.85
N ARG A 10 7.66 24.91 30.52
CA ARG A 10 8.16 25.99 31.42
C ARG A 10 7.48 25.87 32.75
N PHE A 11 8.11 26.41 33.82
CA PHE A 11 7.43 26.58 35.11
C PHE A 11 6.15 27.37 34.89
N THR A 12 5.05 26.93 35.49
CA THR A 12 3.71 27.55 35.28
C THR A 12 3.74 29.03 35.66
N ALA A 13 4.50 29.41 36.69
CA ALA A 13 4.70 30.79 37.14
C ALA A 13 5.49 31.66 36.12
N ASP A 14 6.38 31.05 35.35
CA ASP A 14 7.28 31.75 34.39
C ASP A 14 6.79 31.70 32.96
N CYS A 15 5.68 31.02 32.70
CA CYS A 15 5.12 30.93 31.38
C CYS A 15 4.26 32.15 31.06
N ALA A 16 4.68 32.99 30.13
CA ALA A 16 3.96 34.20 29.74
C ALA A 16 2.50 33.95 29.26
N ILE A 17 2.18 32.72 28.88
CA ILE A 17 0.84 32.30 28.46
C ILE A 17 0.04 31.76 29.64
N CYS A 18 0.66 30.98 30.53
CA CYS A 18 -0.01 30.31 31.65
C CYS A 18 -0.03 31.17 32.92
N SER A 19 0.92 32.11 33.12
CA SER A 19 0.99 33.01 34.26
C SER A 19 0.01 34.18 34.18
N LYS A 20 -0.49 34.50 32.99
CA LYS A 20 -1.59 35.47 32.84
C LYS A 20 -2.91 34.78 33.20
N GLY A 21 -3.09 34.51 34.49
CA GLY A 21 -4.22 33.88 35.15
C GLY A 21 -5.32 33.43 34.16
N THR A 22 -5.66 32.18 34.18
CA THR A 22 -6.84 31.68 33.50
C THR A 22 -8.01 32.53 33.95
N VAL A 23 -8.43 33.48 33.13
CA VAL A 23 -9.77 34.06 33.26
C VAL A 23 -10.68 32.86 33.07
N LEU A 24 -11.27 32.41 34.18
CA LEU A 24 -12.38 31.45 34.14
C LEU A 24 -13.50 32.14 33.34
N GLU A 25 -13.50 31.97 32.03
CA GLU A 25 -14.65 32.32 31.25
C GLU A 25 -15.82 31.53 31.83
N LYS A 26 -16.79 32.25 32.39
CA LYS A 26 -18.06 31.70 32.83
C LYS A 26 -18.56 30.86 31.67
N HIS A 27 -18.56 29.53 31.84
CA HIS A 27 -19.24 28.62 30.90
C HIS A 27 -20.69 29.10 30.78
N THR A 28 -20.98 29.84 29.73
CA THR A 28 -22.32 29.96 29.25
C THR A 28 -22.74 28.58 28.85
N PRO A 29 -23.87 28.02 29.34
CA PRO A 29 -24.31 26.71 28.97
C PRO A 29 -24.43 26.68 27.45
N SER A 30 -23.62 25.83 26.83
CA SER A 30 -23.63 25.63 25.40
C SER A 30 -25.06 25.34 24.95
N ALA A 31 -25.56 26.14 24.04
CA ALA A 31 -26.84 25.91 23.41
C ALA A 31 -26.92 24.43 22.97
N ALA A 32 -28.06 23.79 23.23
CA ALA A 32 -28.31 22.39 22.90
C ALA A 32 -27.75 22.05 21.51
N PRO A 33 -27.07 20.91 21.35
CA PRO A 33 -26.44 20.58 20.08
C PRO A 33 -27.51 20.60 18.99
N ARG A 34 -27.37 21.52 18.05
CA ARG A 34 -28.23 21.56 16.87
C ARG A 34 -28.18 20.18 16.23
N PRO A 35 -29.32 19.56 15.87
CA PRO A 35 -29.34 18.29 15.19
C PRO A 35 -28.42 18.40 13.97
N ARG A 36 -27.32 17.66 13.98
CA ARG A 36 -26.42 17.56 12.82
C ARG A 36 -27.27 17.03 11.68
N LYS A 37 -27.48 17.86 10.65
CA LYS A 37 -27.99 17.35 9.38
C LYS A 37 -27.19 16.11 9.04
N PRO A 38 -27.84 14.98 8.65
CA PRO A 38 -27.11 13.79 8.26
C PRO A 38 -26.06 14.24 7.25
N ALA A 39 -24.81 13.96 7.55
CA ALA A 39 -23.73 14.26 6.63
C ALA A 39 -24.13 13.57 5.32
N LYS A 40 -24.40 14.34 4.26
CA LYS A 40 -24.49 13.78 2.92
C LYS A 40 -23.29 12.91 2.78
N ALA A 41 -23.49 11.61 2.50
CA ALA A 41 -22.42 10.68 2.21
C ALA A 41 -21.49 11.43 1.26
N ARG A 42 -20.26 11.68 1.74
CA ARG A 42 -19.27 12.41 0.98
C ARG A 42 -18.98 11.51 -0.20
N GLU A 43 -19.62 11.76 -1.33
CA GLU A 43 -19.28 11.09 -2.56
C GLU A 43 -17.77 11.24 -2.69
N THR A 44 -17.08 10.13 -2.51
CA THR A 44 -15.62 10.08 -2.73
C THR A 44 -15.48 10.53 -4.18
N PRO A 45 -14.73 11.61 -4.47
CA PRO A 45 -14.57 12.05 -5.85
C PRO A 45 -14.16 10.83 -6.64
N ALA A 46 -14.92 10.50 -7.70
CA ALA A 46 -14.65 9.36 -8.57
C ALA A 46 -13.15 9.37 -8.85
N GLY A 47 -12.44 8.36 -8.33
CA GLY A 47 -10.99 8.34 -8.32
C GLY A 47 -10.52 8.59 -9.75
N LYS A 48 -9.57 9.49 -9.94
CA LYS A 48 -9.07 9.85 -11.28
C LYS A 48 -8.77 8.54 -12.00
N GLN A 49 -9.57 8.23 -13.02
CA GLN A 49 -9.35 7.02 -13.83
C GLN A 49 -7.91 7.04 -14.33
N PHE A 50 -7.21 5.94 -14.13
CA PHE A 50 -5.89 5.79 -14.71
C PHE A 50 -6.03 5.78 -16.24
N ARG A 51 -5.33 6.68 -16.93
CA ARG A 51 -5.39 6.85 -18.39
C ARG A 51 -4.12 6.39 -19.10
N GLY A 52 -3.14 5.90 -18.36
CA GLY A 52 -1.91 5.35 -18.91
C GLY A 52 -2.09 3.93 -19.47
N PRO A 53 -1.07 3.38 -20.16
CA PRO A 53 -1.09 1.99 -20.59
C PRO A 53 -1.00 1.06 -19.37
N TYR A 54 -1.74 -0.04 -19.44
CA TYR A 54 -1.75 -1.08 -18.39
C TYR A 54 -2.02 -2.46 -19.00
N ALA A 55 -1.59 -3.50 -18.30
CA ALA A 55 -2.03 -4.88 -18.44
C ALA A 55 -3.08 -5.19 -17.38
N SER A 56 -3.98 -6.14 -17.61
CA SER A 56 -5.02 -6.48 -16.65
C SER A 56 -5.29 -7.97 -16.53
N ALA A 57 -5.67 -8.38 -15.32
CA ALA A 57 -6.12 -9.72 -14.98
C ALA A 57 -7.47 -9.67 -14.26
N GLY A 58 -8.26 -10.72 -14.36
CA GLY A 58 -9.64 -10.78 -13.89
C GLY A 58 -10.63 -10.74 -15.07
N PRO A 59 -11.93 -10.45 -14.84
CA PRO A 59 -12.48 -9.99 -13.56
C PRO A 59 -12.55 -11.10 -12.49
N TYR A 60 -12.40 -10.69 -11.23
CA TYR A 60 -12.59 -11.55 -10.07
C TYR A 60 -13.83 -11.12 -9.32
N ASP A 61 -14.57 -12.06 -8.70
CA ASP A 61 -15.61 -11.73 -7.72
C ASP A 61 -14.98 -11.71 -6.33
N ARG A 62 -15.12 -10.61 -5.62
CA ARG A 62 -14.68 -10.46 -4.24
C ARG A 62 -15.76 -9.76 -3.44
N ASP A 63 -16.35 -10.48 -2.51
CA ASP A 63 -17.44 -9.98 -1.66
C ASP A 63 -18.62 -9.40 -2.45
N GLY A 64 -18.93 -9.99 -3.62
CA GLY A 64 -20.01 -9.53 -4.51
C GLY A 64 -19.64 -8.31 -5.36
N GLU A 65 -18.38 -7.88 -5.35
CA GLU A 65 -17.88 -6.84 -6.24
C GLU A 65 -16.96 -7.41 -7.32
N THR A 66 -17.16 -6.95 -8.54
CA THR A 66 -16.27 -7.26 -9.65
C THR A 66 -15.00 -6.44 -9.55
N VAL A 67 -13.86 -7.14 -9.45
CA VAL A 67 -12.54 -6.56 -9.24
C VAL A 67 -11.62 -6.93 -10.41
N GLU A 68 -10.83 -5.96 -10.85
CA GLU A 68 -9.78 -6.12 -11.85
C GLU A 68 -8.43 -5.74 -11.23
N VAL A 69 -7.40 -6.57 -11.44
CA VAL A 69 -6.03 -6.23 -11.06
C VAL A 69 -5.28 -5.71 -12.28
N ARG A 70 -4.66 -4.55 -12.16
CA ARG A 70 -3.93 -3.89 -13.24
C ARG A 70 -2.46 -3.70 -12.90
N LEU A 71 -1.60 -3.99 -13.88
CA LEU A 71 -0.20 -3.58 -13.89
C LEU A 71 -0.08 -2.32 -14.74
N GLU A 72 0.05 -1.18 -14.11
CA GLU A 72 -0.05 0.14 -14.72
C GLU A 72 1.33 0.78 -14.89
N LYS A 73 1.61 1.34 -16.07
CA LYS A 73 2.85 2.12 -16.30
C LYS A 73 2.79 3.43 -15.55
N VAL A 74 3.77 3.67 -14.70
CA VAL A 74 3.89 4.90 -13.90
C VAL A 74 5.32 5.43 -13.94
N PRO A 75 5.57 6.70 -13.61
CA PRO A 75 6.94 7.20 -13.50
C PRO A 75 7.77 6.36 -12.54
N GLY A 76 8.93 5.89 -13.00
CA GLY A 76 9.86 5.09 -12.19
C GLY A 76 9.58 3.59 -12.10
N GLY A 77 8.58 3.06 -12.83
CA GLY A 77 8.29 1.63 -12.83
C GLY A 77 6.86 1.30 -13.22
N VAL A 78 6.30 0.29 -12.57
CA VAL A 78 4.89 -0.07 -12.68
C VAL A 78 4.21 -0.01 -11.32
N ARG A 79 2.90 0.09 -11.32
CA ARG A 79 2.06 -0.03 -10.13
C ARG A 79 1.14 -1.23 -10.32
N LEU A 80 1.13 -2.15 -9.36
CA LEU A 80 0.12 -3.19 -9.31
C LEU A 80 -1.05 -2.69 -8.47
N ALA A 81 -2.23 -2.63 -9.05
CA ALA A 81 -3.38 -1.97 -8.46
C ALA A 81 -4.66 -2.76 -8.65
N GLU A 82 -5.51 -2.76 -7.65
CA GLU A 82 -6.83 -3.37 -7.70
C GLU A 82 -7.88 -2.30 -7.94
N TRP A 83 -8.79 -2.57 -8.87
CA TRP A 83 -9.87 -1.67 -9.29
C TRP A 83 -11.22 -2.35 -9.13
N ALA A 84 -12.19 -1.66 -8.53
CA ALA A 84 -13.58 -2.10 -8.43
C ALA A 84 -14.51 -0.95 -8.76
N GLY A 85 -15.52 -1.19 -9.61
CA GLY A 85 -16.46 -0.15 -10.02
C GLY A 85 -15.81 1.10 -10.63
N GLY A 86 -14.63 0.97 -11.24
CA GLY A 86 -13.85 2.10 -11.77
C GLY A 86 -13.08 2.92 -10.72
N ALA A 87 -13.07 2.48 -9.46
CA ALA A 87 -12.33 3.11 -8.37
C ALA A 87 -11.10 2.29 -7.98
N LEU A 88 -9.99 2.98 -7.71
CA LEU A 88 -8.77 2.38 -7.20
C LEU A 88 -8.96 1.95 -5.73
N ARG A 89 -8.70 0.68 -5.42
CA ARG A 89 -8.69 0.18 -4.05
C ARG A 89 -7.38 0.51 -3.35
N ARG A 90 -7.48 0.90 -2.09
CA ARG A 90 -6.31 1.21 -1.25
C ARG A 90 -5.90 -0.03 -0.45
N GLN A 91 -5.38 -1.01 -1.17
CA GLN A 91 -4.87 -2.25 -0.57
C GLN A 91 -3.77 -2.86 -1.43
N ALA A 92 -3.00 -3.78 -0.85
CA ALA A 92 -2.08 -4.61 -1.59
C ALA A 92 -2.90 -5.61 -2.42
N PRO A 93 -2.71 -5.67 -3.74
CA PRO A 93 -3.49 -6.56 -4.60
C PRO A 93 -3.16 -8.04 -4.34
N VAL A 94 -4.19 -8.85 -4.46
CA VAL A 94 -4.12 -10.31 -4.41
C VAL A 94 -4.63 -10.85 -5.73
N LEU A 95 -3.96 -11.85 -6.31
CA LEU A 95 -4.37 -12.47 -7.57
C LEU A 95 -3.79 -13.90 -7.66
N PRO A 96 -4.33 -14.77 -8.52
CA PRO A 96 -3.70 -16.07 -8.81
C PRO A 96 -2.26 -15.89 -9.31
N ALA A 97 -1.36 -16.79 -8.91
CA ALA A 97 0.04 -16.74 -9.34
C ALA A 97 0.18 -16.85 -10.87
N ALA A 98 -0.68 -17.65 -11.51
CA ALA A 98 -0.75 -17.77 -12.97
C ALA A 98 -1.09 -16.41 -13.64
N ASP A 99 -2.01 -15.65 -13.04
CA ASP A 99 -2.43 -14.35 -13.57
C ASP A 99 -1.35 -13.29 -13.38
N LEU A 100 -0.55 -13.36 -12.32
CA LEU A 100 0.61 -12.49 -12.18
C LEU A 100 1.63 -12.71 -13.30
N ARG A 101 1.88 -13.96 -13.67
CA ARG A 101 2.73 -14.30 -14.82
C ARG A 101 2.14 -13.78 -16.13
N ALA A 102 0.83 -13.96 -16.33
CA ALA A 102 0.13 -13.45 -17.51
C ALA A 102 0.19 -11.91 -17.59
N LEU A 103 0.07 -11.19 -16.48
CA LEU A 103 0.23 -9.74 -16.43
C LEU A 103 1.63 -9.28 -16.87
N ILE A 104 2.67 -10.00 -16.45
CA ILE A 104 4.05 -9.71 -16.87
C ILE A 104 4.21 -9.92 -18.37
N ALA A 105 3.68 -11.01 -18.93
CA ALA A 105 3.69 -11.25 -20.38
C ALA A 105 2.95 -10.15 -21.14
N GLN A 106 1.74 -9.77 -20.71
CA GLN A 106 0.99 -8.66 -21.29
C GLN A 106 1.73 -7.32 -21.19
N ALA A 107 2.52 -7.12 -20.12
CA ALA A 107 3.31 -5.91 -19.95
C ALA A 107 4.37 -5.77 -21.04
N ARG A 108 4.89 -6.88 -21.57
CA ARG A 108 5.79 -6.91 -22.73
C ARG A 108 5.06 -6.49 -24.01
N GLU A 109 3.90 -7.08 -24.27
CA GLU A 109 3.09 -6.79 -25.46
C GLU A 109 2.67 -5.30 -25.53
N ARG A 110 2.57 -4.65 -24.38
CA ARG A 110 2.12 -3.26 -24.24
C ARG A 110 3.24 -2.25 -23.92
N ASP A 111 4.49 -2.67 -23.97
CA ASP A 111 5.67 -1.85 -23.68
C ASP A 111 5.55 -1.03 -22.37
N LEU A 112 5.07 -1.70 -21.31
CA LEU A 112 4.87 -1.02 -20.02
C LEU A 112 6.20 -0.65 -19.35
N LEU A 113 7.25 -1.41 -19.63
CA LEU A 113 8.60 -1.24 -19.10
C LEU A 113 9.64 -1.37 -20.22
N PRO A 114 10.89 -0.89 -20.03
CA PRO A 114 11.99 -1.17 -20.94
C PRO A 114 12.20 -2.68 -21.13
N ALA A 115 12.55 -3.12 -22.34
CA ALA A 115 12.72 -4.54 -22.71
C ALA A 115 13.61 -5.30 -21.72
N ARG A 116 14.76 -4.71 -21.32
CA ARG A 116 15.68 -5.30 -20.34
C ARG A 116 15.00 -5.61 -19.00
N ASP A 117 14.10 -4.74 -18.55
CA ASP A 117 13.40 -4.91 -17.27
C ASP A 117 12.31 -5.98 -17.39
N LEU A 118 11.63 -6.05 -18.55
CA LEU A 118 10.67 -7.12 -18.85
C LEU A 118 11.34 -8.48 -18.92
N GLU A 119 12.48 -8.60 -19.57
CA GLU A 119 13.28 -9.83 -19.62
C GLU A 119 13.63 -10.35 -18.22
N ARG A 120 14.02 -9.44 -17.32
CA ARG A 120 14.31 -9.80 -15.92
C ARG A 120 13.07 -10.28 -15.17
N LEU A 121 11.93 -9.63 -15.37
CA LEU A 121 10.67 -10.00 -14.74
C LEU A 121 10.17 -11.36 -15.25
N GLU A 122 10.23 -11.59 -16.55
CA GLU A 122 9.85 -12.87 -17.16
C GLU A 122 10.76 -14.00 -16.70
N ALA A 123 12.09 -13.78 -16.69
CA ALA A 123 13.04 -14.77 -16.20
C ALA A 123 12.81 -15.09 -14.71
N ALA A 124 12.44 -14.09 -13.91
CA ALA A 124 12.11 -14.30 -12.50
C ALA A 124 10.78 -15.06 -12.32
N ALA A 125 9.77 -14.73 -13.11
CA ALA A 125 8.45 -15.37 -13.08
C ALA A 125 8.44 -16.80 -13.65
N ALA A 126 9.42 -17.14 -14.49
CA ALA A 126 9.58 -18.47 -15.07
C ALA A 126 10.41 -19.43 -14.21
N GLN A 127 10.95 -18.98 -13.07
CA GLN A 127 11.71 -19.85 -12.17
C GLN A 127 10.79 -20.89 -11.54
N GLU A 128 11.19 -22.16 -11.62
CA GLU A 128 10.51 -23.25 -10.92
C GLU A 128 10.73 -23.10 -9.40
N PRO A 129 9.71 -23.40 -8.57
CA PRO A 129 9.86 -23.39 -7.13
C PRO A 129 10.95 -24.37 -6.69
N ALA A 130 11.99 -23.86 -6.04
CA ALA A 130 13.10 -24.68 -5.58
C ALA A 130 13.16 -24.63 -4.04
N GLY A 131 12.72 -25.70 -3.38
CA GLY A 131 12.99 -25.91 -1.96
C GLY A 131 11.79 -25.84 -1.03
N ASP A 132 12.05 -25.82 0.28
CA ASP A 132 11.05 -25.71 1.32
C ASP A 132 10.30 -24.38 1.23
N ARG A 133 8.98 -24.44 1.26
CA ARG A 133 8.09 -23.28 1.08
C ARG A 133 8.28 -22.26 2.17
N ALA A 134 9.06 -21.23 1.89
CA ALA A 134 8.92 -19.99 2.64
C ALA A 134 7.67 -19.26 2.15
N PRO A 135 6.90 -18.58 3.03
CA PRO A 135 5.65 -17.97 2.65
C PRO A 135 5.83 -16.72 1.76
N TRP A 136 7.05 -16.24 1.55
CA TRP A 136 7.30 -15.06 0.68
C TRP A 136 8.73 -14.98 0.16
N GLY A 137 8.88 -14.22 -0.94
CA GLY A 137 10.15 -13.65 -1.40
C GLY A 137 10.14 -12.13 -1.30
N ALA A 138 11.29 -11.53 -1.03
CA ALA A 138 11.38 -10.10 -0.82
C ALA A 138 12.59 -9.45 -1.50
N SER A 139 12.40 -8.18 -1.90
CA SER A 139 13.46 -7.24 -2.23
C SER A 139 13.54 -6.16 -1.16
N ARG A 140 14.72 -5.92 -0.60
CA ARG A 140 14.94 -4.96 0.48
C ARG A 140 15.26 -3.57 -0.06
N GLY A 141 14.84 -2.55 0.68
CA GLY A 141 15.11 -1.16 0.37
C GLY A 141 14.92 -0.24 1.58
N ARG A 142 14.84 1.05 1.30
CA ARG A 142 14.60 2.09 2.33
C ARG A 142 13.61 3.12 1.80
N THR A 143 12.81 3.65 2.71
CA THR A 143 11.95 4.82 2.48
C THR A 143 12.23 5.82 3.58
N GLY A 144 12.95 6.90 3.26
CA GLY A 144 13.55 7.78 4.26
C GLY A 144 14.48 6.97 5.19
N ASP A 145 14.25 7.06 6.50
CA ASP A 145 15.02 6.33 7.50
C ASP A 145 14.49 4.92 7.79
N LEU A 146 13.33 4.54 7.27
CA LEU A 146 12.69 3.26 7.52
C LEU A 146 13.19 2.19 6.54
N GLN A 147 13.35 0.96 7.05
CA GLN A 147 13.56 -0.20 6.19
C GLN A 147 12.25 -0.57 5.49
N GLU A 148 12.37 -1.03 4.26
CA GLU A 148 11.25 -1.38 3.40
C GLU A 148 11.52 -2.71 2.72
N GLU A 149 10.49 -3.53 2.61
CA GLU A 149 10.49 -4.73 1.76
C GLU A 149 9.34 -4.65 0.75
N LEU A 150 9.66 -4.98 -0.49
CA LEU A 150 8.67 -5.35 -1.47
C LEU A 150 8.58 -6.88 -1.42
N ARG A 151 7.41 -7.42 -1.05
CA ARG A 151 7.20 -8.86 -0.92
C ARG A 151 6.23 -9.38 -1.96
N VAL A 152 6.52 -10.59 -2.45
CA VAL A 152 5.58 -11.46 -3.15
C VAL A 152 5.33 -12.63 -2.20
N GLU A 153 4.11 -12.76 -1.71
CA GLU A 153 3.72 -13.67 -0.65
C GLU A 153 2.72 -14.69 -1.18
N ALA A 154 2.99 -15.98 -0.93
CA ALA A 154 2.01 -17.03 -1.18
C ALA A 154 0.87 -16.91 -0.16
N LEU A 155 -0.33 -17.07 -0.66
CA LEU A 155 -1.56 -17.18 0.13
C LEU A 155 -2.18 -18.55 -0.15
N GLU A 156 -3.31 -18.83 0.49
CA GLU A 156 -4.12 -19.99 0.17
C GLU A 156 -4.64 -19.93 -1.28
N ASP A 157 -5.11 -21.05 -1.82
CA ASP A 157 -5.72 -21.17 -3.16
C ASP A 157 -4.83 -20.70 -4.32
N GLU A 158 -3.51 -20.97 -4.24
CA GLU A 158 -2.54 -20.58 -5.28
C GLU A 158 -2.53 -19.07 -5.59
N ALA A 159 -3.02 -18.27 -4.68
CA ALA A 159 -3.00 -16.83 -4.78
C ALA A 159 -1.68 -16.25 -4.26
N VAL A 160 -1.31 -15.11 -4.81
CA VAL A 160 -0.18 -14.31 -4.35
C VAL A 160 -0.61 -12.90 -4.01
N ARG A 161 -0.01 -12.35 -2.97
CA ARG A 161 -0.10 -10.94 -2.64
C ARG A 161 1.20 -10.25 -2.98
N VAL A 162 1.12 -9.13 -3.70
CA VAL A 162 2.27 -8.25 -3.92
C VAL A 162 2.08 -7.02 -3.05
N GLY A 163 2.94 -6.88 -2.05
CA GLY A 163 2.79 -5.85 -1.03
C GLY A 163 4.10 -5.12 -0.70
N ARG A 164 3.95 -3.91 -0.20
CA ARG A 164 5.03 -3.11 0.35
C ARG A 164 4.93 -3.14 1.86
N TRP A 165 6.01 -3.53 2.51
CA TRP A 165 6.13 -3.63 3.95
C TRP A 165 7.14 -2.61 4.48
N ILE A 166 6.85 -2.01 5.61
CA ILE A 166 7.73 -1.05 6.28
C ILE A 166 8.01 -1.54 7.69
N LEU A 167 9.29 -1.58 8.05
CA LEU A 167 9.70 -1.87 9.42
C LEU A 167 9.56 -0.61 10.28
N ARG A 168 8.63 -0.67 11.23
CA ARG A 168 8.45 0.41 12.20
C ARG A 168 9.16 0.10 13.51
N PRO A 169 9.90 1.04 14.09
CA PRO A 169 10.50 0.89 15.39
C PRO A 169 9.45 0.50 16.44
N GLY A 170 9.68 -0.62 17.14
CA GLY A 170 8.79 -1.12 18.20
C GLY A 170 7.53 -1.85 17.75
N ALA A 171 7.12 -1.74 16.47
CA ALA A 171 5.90 -2.39 15.95
C ALA A 171 6.19 -3.56 14.98
N GLY A 172 7.42 -3.64 14.45
CA GLY A 172 7.77 -4.67 13.48
C GLY A 172 7.39 -4.31 12.03
N TRP A 173 7.24 -5.34 11.18
CA TRP A 173 6.89 -5.19 9.78
C TRP A 173 5.39 -4.97 9.61
N GLU A 174 5.00 -3.88 8.93
CA GLU A 174 3.62 -3.52 8.65
C GLU A 174 3.37 -3.46 7.14
N LEU A 175 2.33 -4.17 6.67
CA LEU A 175 1.84 -4.07 5.29
C LEU A 175 1.22 -2.69 5.06
N GLN A 176 1.67 -2.03 4.00
CA GLN A 176 1.08 -0.76 3.58
C GLN A 176 -0.23 -1.01 2.84
N GLN A 177 -1.31 -0.38 3.33
CA GLN A 177 -2.64 -0.43 2.71
C GLN A 177 -2.69 0.53 1.50
N ALA A 178 -1.90 0.21 0.48
CA ALA A 178 -1.83 0.97 -0.76
C ALA A 178 -1.32 0.07 -1.90
N PRO A 179 -1.74 0.32 -3.14
CA PRO A 179 -1.15 -0.32 -4.30
C PRO A 179 0.35 -0.09 -4.36
N PRO A 180 1.19 -1.13 -4.43
CA PRO A 180 2.62 -0.97 -4.40
C PRO A 180 3.14 -0.35 -5.70
N MET A 181 4.03 0.62 -5.56
CA MET A 181 4.91 1.08 -6.64
C MET A 181 6.07 0.11 -6.76
N LEU A 182 6.30 -0.39 -7.96
CA LEU A 182 7.20 -1.49 -8.24
C LEU A 182 8.32 -1.02 -9.19
N PRO A 183 9.46 -0.52 -8.67
CA PRO A 183 10.65 -0.37 -9.50
C PRO A 183 11.03 -1.74 -10.09
N ALA A 184 11.19 -1.83 -11.42
CA ALA A 184 11.30 -3.10 -12.13
C ALA A 184 12.38 -4.03 -11.56
N ALA A 185 13.56 -3.48 -11.22
CA ALA A 185 14.65 -4.27 -10.65
C ALA A 185 14.29 -4.90 -9.29
N ARG A 186 13.62 -4.14 -8.41
CA ARG A 186 13.19 -4.63 -7.10
C ARG A 186 12.05 -5.64 -7.21
N PHE A 187 11.17 -5.45 -8.17
CA PHE A 187 10.07 -6.38 -8.41
C PHE A 187 10.62 -7.70 -8.93
N ALA A 188 11.55 -7.69 -9.90
CA ALA A 188 12.21 -8.91 -10.38
C ALA A 188 12.99 -9.64 -9.26
N GLU A 189 13.66 -8.90 -8.38
CA GLU A 189 14.35 -9.48 -7.22
C GLU A 189 13.37 -10.17 -6.25
N ALA A 190 12.24 -9.53 -5.93
CA ALA A 190 11.23 -10.10 -5.06
C ALA A 190 10.57 -11.34 -5.68
N LEU A 191 10.25 -11.31 -6.99
CA LEU A 191 9.72 -12.47 -7.73
C LEU A 191 10.70 -13.63 -7.73
N ALA A 192 11.97 -13.40 -8.07
CA ALA A 192 13.00 -14.43 -8.07
C ALA A 192 13.22 -15.01 -6.65
N ALA A 193 13.14 -14.18 -5.61
CA ALA A 193 13.20 -14.64 -4.24
C ALA A 193 11.97 -15.49 -3.88
N ALA A 194 10.76 -15.09 -4.32
CA ALA A 194 9.53 -15.83 -4.11
C ALA A 194 9.55 -17.20 -4.82
N ALA A 195 10.01 -17.25 -6.07
CA ALA A 195 10.14 -18.49 -6.81
C ALA A 195 11.12 -19.46 -6.10
N ARG A 196 12.30 -18.98 -5.66
CA ARG A 196 13.25 -19.81 -4.87
C ARG A 196 12.66 -20.30 -3.55
N ALA A 197 11.76 -19.52 -2.96
CA ALA A 197 11.07 -19.85 -1.71
C ALA A 197 9.81 -20.74 -1.93
N GLY A 198 9.44 -21.01 -3.17
CA GLY A 198 8.21 -21.75 -3.49
C GLY A 198 6.91 -20.96 -3.27
N ALA A 199 6.99 -19.62 -3.26
CA ALA A 199 5.87 -18.73 -2.99
C ALA A 199 5.22 -18.13 -4.25
N ALA A 200 5.73 -18.38 -5.47
CA ALA A 200 5.20 -17.84 -6.72
C ALA A 200 5.33 -18.82 -7.89
#